data_bfbaf50ec06fe094f15857d0ef3c692a
#
_entry.id   bfbaf50ec06fe094f15857d0ef3c692a
#
_cell.length_a   1.000
_cell.length_b   1.000
_cell.length_c   1.000
_cell.angle_alpha   90.00
_cell.angle_beta   90.00
_cell.angle_gamma   90.00
#
_symmetry.space_group_name_H-M   'P 1'
#
loop_
_entity.id
_entity.type
_entity.pdbx_description
1 polymer ?
#
loop_
_entity_poly.entity_id
_entity_poly.type
_entity_poly.pdbx_seq_one_letter_code
_entity_poly.pdbx_strand_id
1 'polypeptide(L)'
;MNKPDNNFCVILAGGKGRRLWPCSREQFPKQFIDFFGTGRTQLQSTFDRFSKLMPKENILVCTNRDYASIVREQLTELDEQNLLIEPVLRNTAPSLAWAHMRIFKRNPDACIVVTPADQLVLDEEAFANNMAQGMEFVSNNPLILALGVKPTRPEPGYGYIQSGEPCGENHIYQVQSFTEKPEREYAQIFMDSGEFFWNTGIFMASVKKFRERLDLVFGDVLRRLLRENPDYTVEEELQFIDENYPAYPNLSIDYAVLDHKKDVCLMQCDFGWADLGTWHSIYECGKKYGEDNVVVDSEVEMENCHNNIIKLPKGKLGVLSGLQGYIVAEEGNVLLICPKGDSSSLVKKFANEVQIKWGEDYI
;
A
#
# COMPACT_ATOMS: atom_id res chain seq x y z
N MET A 1 29.01 2.11 3.90
CA MET A 1 28.05 3.11 3.41
C MET A 1 27.30 2.48 2.24
N ASN A 2 26.00 2.31 2.38
CA ASN A 2 25.14 1.84 1.30
C ASN A 2 25.13 2.91 0.19
N LYS A 3 25.35 2.51 -1.06
CA LYS A 3 25.27 3.45 -2.19
C LYS A 3 23.82 3.49 -2.65
N PRO A 4 23.23 4.67 -2.93
CA PRO A 4 21.88 4.78 -3.48
C PRO A 4 21.62 3.87 -4.71
N ASP A 5 22.65 3.66 -5.53
CA ASP A 5 22.62 2.80 -6.72
C ASP A 5 22.36 1.32 -6.41
N ASN A 6 22.54 0.88 -5.16
CA ASN A 6 22.24 -0.49 -4.71
C ASN A 6 20.85 -0.65 -4.13
N ASN A 7 20.08 0.44 -3.99
CA ASN A 7 18.74 0.41 -3.44
C ASN A 7 17.72 0.28 -4.56
N PHE A 8 16.74 -0.62 -4.35
CA PHE A 8 15.62 -0.85 -5.26
C PHE A 8 14.31 -0.65 -4.52
N CYS A 9 13.30 -0.14 -5.23
CA CYS A 9 11.95 -0.02 -4.72
C CYS A 9 11.00 -0.91 -5.54
N VAL A 10 10.10 -1.62 -4.85
CA VAL A 10 9.01 -2.37 -5.46
C VAL A 10 7.70 -1.75 -4.99
N ILE A 11 6.98 -1.08 -5.89
CA ILE A 11 5.69 -0.46 -5.64
C ILE A 11 4.58 -1.45 -6.02
N LEU A 12 3.71 -1.77 -5.06
CA LEU A 12 2.59 -2.70 -5.23
C LEU A 12 1.32 -1.92 -5.59
N ALA A 13 0.87 -2.02 -6.84
CA ALA A 13 -0.23 -1.24 -7.40
C ALA A 13 -1.38 -2.10 -7.98
N GLY A 14 -1.58 -3.34 -7.50
CA GLY A 14 -2.57 -4.30 -8.03
C GLY A 14 -3.92 -4.34 -7.32
N GLY A 15 -4.14 -3.57 -6.25
CA GLY A 15 -5.35 -3.62 -5.41
C GLY A 15 -6.61 -3.05 -6.10
N LYS A 16 -7.80 -3.62 -5.85
CA LYS A 16 -9.10 -3.20 -6.43
C LYS A 16 -9.80 -2.04 -5.71
N GLY A 17 -9.41 -1.70 -4.49
CA GLY A 17 -9.82 -0.48 -3.77
C GLY A 17 -11.31 -0.30 -3.43
N ARG A 18 -12.14 -1.35 -3.40
CA ARG A 18 -13.64 -1.30 -3.28
C ARG A 18 -14.22 -0.55 -2.07
N ARG A 19 -13.44 -0.28 -1.02
CA ARG A 19 -13.92 0.39 0.21
C ARG A 19 -14.11 1.91 0.07
N LEU A 20 -13.64 2.50 -1.02
CA LEU A 20 -13.82 3.91 -1.36
C LEU A 20 -14.85 4.12 -2.49
N TRP A 21 -15.65 3.10 -2.79
CA TRP A 21 -16.77 3.26 -3.72
C TRP A 21 -17.68 4.42 -3.29
N PRO A 22 -18.21 5.22 -4.24
CA PRO A 22 -18.16 5.09 -5.69
C PRO A 22 -16.92 5.70 -6.36
N CYS A 23 -16.05 6.42 -5.61
CA CYS A 23 -14.88 7.11 -6.19
C CYS A 23 -13.81 6.13 -6.66
N SER A 24 -13.59 5.03 -5.92
CA SER A 24 -12.72 3.95 -6.36
C SER A 24 -13.55 2.81 -6.94
N ARG A 25 -13.34 2.50 -8.21
CA ARG A 25 -14.03 1.43 -8.96
C ARG A 25 -13.05 0.37 -9.40
N GLU A 26 -13.52 -0.83 -9.78
CA GLU A 26 -12.65 -1.90 -10.27
C GLU A 26 -11.89 -1.49 -11.53
N GLN A 27 -12.51 -0.68 -12.39
CA GLN A 27 -11.87 -0.18 -13.62
C GLN A 27 -10.86 0.94 -13.34
N PHE A 28 -11.00 1.69 -12.25
CA PHE A 28 -10.14 2.81 -11.86
C PHE A 28 -9.97 2.86 -10.34
N PRO A 29 -9.10 1.99 -9.77
CA PRO A 29 -8.93 1.88 -8.32
C PRO A 29 -8.20 3.07 -7.69
N LYS A 30 -8.31 3.14 -6.37
CA LYS A 30 -7.85 4.25 -5.52
C LYS A 30 -6.40 4.70 -5.77
N GLN A 31 -5.48 3.80 -6.07
CA GLN A 31 -4.08 4.14 -6.30
C GLN A 31 -3.86 5.02 -7.54
N PHE A 32 -4.80 5.02 -8.47
CA PHE A 32 -4.75 5.82 -9.70
C PHE A 32 -5.52 7.14 -9.59
N ILE A 33 -6.07 7.47 -8.41
CA ILE A 33 -6.90 8.65 -8.18
C ILE A 33 -6.07 9.74 -7.48
N ASP A 34 -6.21 10.98 -7.95
CA ASP A 34 -5.84 12.18 -7.19
C ASP A 34 -6.99 12.54 -6.24
N PHE A 35 -6.97 11.97 -5.04
CA PHE A 35 -8.06 12.12 -4.09
C PHE A 35 -8.20 13.55 -3.57
N PHE A 36 -7.09 14.26 -3.41
CA PHE A 36 -7.04 15.56 -2.73
C PHE A 36 -6.86 16.75 -3.68
N GLY A 37 -6.91 16.53 -4.99
CA GLY A 37 -6.74 17.61 -5.97
C GLY A 37 -5.33 18.20 -6.00
N THR A 38 -4.32 17.38 -5.70
CA THR A 38 -2.91 17.80 -5.66
C THR A 38 -2.24 17.87 -7.03
N GLY A 39 -2.92 17.37 -8.06
CA GLY A 39 -2.37 17.18 -9.41
C GLY A 39 -1.58 15.89 -9.59
N ARG A 40 -1.49 15.04 -8.54
CA ARG A 40 -0.79 13.76 -8.56
C ARG A 40 -1.65 12.64 -7.96
N THR A 41 -1.72 11.50 -8.65
CA THR A 41 -2.38 10.31 -8.11
C THR A 41 -1.54 9.68 -6.98
N GLN A 42 -2.11 8.75 -6.23
CA GLN A 42 -1.38 8.08 -5.15
C GLN A 42 -0.14 7.32 -5.68
N LEU A 43 -0.31 6.62 -6.82
CA LEU A 43 0.80 5.94 -7.49
C LEU A 43 1.89 6.93 -7.90
N GLN A 44 1.52 8.04 -8.53
CA GLN A 44 2.47 9.07 -8.94
C GLN A 44 3.20 9.68 -7.75
N SER A 45 2.48 10.01 -6.68
CA SER A 45 3.07 10.55 -5.45
C SER A 45 4.05 9.57 -4.80
N THR A 46 3.73 8.27 -4.82
CA THR A 46 4.64 7.23 -4.32
C THR A 46 5.88 7.10 -5.20
N PHE A 47 5.71 7.07 -6.52
CA PHE A 47 6.83 7.01 -7.47
C PHE A 47 7.75 8.24 -7.34
N ASP A 48 7.18 9.45 -7.28
CA ASP A 48 7.95 10.70 -7.12
C ASP A 48 8.74 10.71 -5.80
N ARG A 49 8.15 10.19 -4.71
CA ARG A 49 8.79 10.08 -3.40
C ARG A 49 10.04 9.21 -3.46
N PHE A 50 9.93 8.02 -4.04
CA PHE A 50 11.06 7.11 -4.16
C PHE A 50 12.09 7.55 -5.21
N SER A 51 11.68 8.29 -6.25
CA SER A 51 12.59 8.88 -7.24
C SER A 51 13.54 9.94 -6.67
N LYS A 52 13.23 10.48 -5.48
CA LYS A 52 14.13 11.37 -4.73
C LYS A 52 15.18 10.59 -3.90
N LEU A 53 14.94 9.31 -3.66
CA LEU A 53 15.76 8.48 -2.76
C LEU A 53 16.69 7.52 -3.52
N MET A 54 16.35 7.17 -4.77
CA MET A 54 17.11 6.24 -5.60
C MET A 54 16.90 6.52 -7.09
N PRO A 55 17.75 5.98 -7.97
CA PRO A 55 17.57 6.09 -9.42
C PRO A 55 16.23 5.52 -9.88
N LYS A 56 15.56 6.17 -10.85
CA LYS A 56 14.25 5.73 -11.38
C LYS A 56 14.32 4.34 -12.00
N GLU A 57 15.45 3.97 -12.60
CA GLU A 57 15.72 2.64 -13.13
C GLU A 57 15.74 1.54 -12.08
N ASN A 58 15.82 1.90 -10.80
CA ASN A 58 15.74 0.97 -9.67
C ASN A 58 14.34 0.89 -9.05
N ILE A 59 13.34 1.57 -9.62
CA ILE A 59 11.95 1.51 -9.15
C ILE A 59 11.15 0.58 -10.06
N LEU A 60 10.60 -0.49 -9.49
CA LEU A 60 9.74 -1.44 -10.16
C LEU A 60 8.28 -1.24 -9.69
N VAL A 61 7.33 -1.41 -10.59
CA VAL A 61 5.89 -1.34 -10.28
C VAL A 61 5.24 -2.68 -10.63
N CYS A 62 4.63 -3.31 -9.63
CA CYS A 62 3.84 -4.53 -9.82
C CYS A 62 2.35 -4.16 -9.92
N THR A 63 1.71 -4.59 -10.99
CA THR A 63 0.28 -4.39 -11.22
C THR A 63 -0.31 -5.56 -12.01
N ASN A 64 -1.62 -5.61 -12.17
CA ASN A 64 -2.27 -6.63 -13.01
C ASN A 64 -2.48 -6.14 -14.45
N ARG A 65 -2.96 -7.03 -15.32
CA ARG A 65 -3.20 -6.74 -16.73
C ARG A 65 -4.22 -5.62 -16.95
N ASP A 66 -5.25 -5.53 -16.11
CA ASP A 66 -6.32 -4.55 -16.26
C ASP A 66 -5.83 -3.11 -16.03
N TYR A 67 -4.78 -2.93 -15.23
CA TYR A 67 -4.27 -1.61 -14.85
C TYR A 67 -2.96 -1.22 -15.54
N ALA A 68 -2.36 -2.09 -16.32
CA ALA A 68 -1.07 -1.84 -16.98
C ALA A 68 -1.10 -0.60 -17.88
N SER A 69 -2.20 -0.36 -18.61
CA SER A 69 -2.37 0.85 -19.44
C SER A 69 -2.40 2.12 -18.61
N ILE A 70 -3.10 2.11 -17.45
CA ILE A 70 -3.19 3.26 -16.54
C ILE A 70 -1.81 3.57 -15.93
N VAL A 71 -1.04 2.54 -15.55
CA VAL A 71 0.31 2.75 -15.03
C VAL A 71 1.20 3.42 -16.08
N ARG A 72 1.18 2.95 -17.34
CA ARG A 72 1.95 3.57 -18.44
C ARG A 72 1.55 5.00 -18.70
N GLU A 73 0.25 5.32 -18.64
CA GLU A 73 -0.26 6.68 -18.80
C GLU A 73 0.19 7.60 -17.67
N GLN A 74 0.14 7.12 -16.42
CA GLN A 74 0.47 7.92 -15.25
C GLN A 74 1.97 8.02 -14.96
N LEU A 75 2.74 6.98 -15.26
CA LEU A 75 4.19 6.92 -15.01
C LEU A 75 4.97 6.84 -16.32
N THR A 76 4.93 7.92 -17.11
CA THR A 76 5.62 7.99 -18.42
C THR A 76 7.15 7.89 -18.33
N GLU A 77 7.71 8.07 -17.13
CA GLU A 77 9.15 7.96 -16.87
C GLU A 77 9.56 6.55 -16.37
N LEU A 78 8.60 5.64 -16.17
CA LEU A 78 8.89 4.25 -15.78
C LEU A 78 9.41 3.47 -16.99
N ASP A 79 10.58 2.83 -16.83
CA ASP A 79 11.06 1.88 -17.84
C ASP A 79 10.08 0.71 -17.99
N GLU A 80 9.74 0.34 -19.21
CA GLU A 80 8.80 -0.77 -19.50
C GLU A 80 9.28 -2.10 -18.87
N GLN A 81 10.59 -2.30 -18.77
CA GLN A 81 11.15 -3.47 -18.09
C GLN A 81 10.93 -3.46 -16.57
N ASN A 82 10.59 -2.31 -15.99
CA ASN A 82 10.30 -2.16 -14.57
C ASN A 82 8.80 -2.26 -14.26
N LEU A 83 7.95 -2.37 -15.28
CA LEU A 83 6.52 -2.67 -15.13
C LEU A 83 6.32 -4.18 -15.13
N LEU A 84 5.98 -4.75 -13.98
CA LEU A 84 5.69 -6.16 -13.79
C LEU A 84 4.17 -6.38 -13.84
N ILE A 85 3.70 -7.00 -14.95
CA ILE A 85 2.28 -7.17 -15.21
C ILE A 85 1.88 -8.59 -14.82
N GLU A 86 1.28 -8.73 -13.65
CA GLU A 86 0.86 -10.02 -13.08
C GLU A 86 -0.23 -10.68 -13.95
N PRO A 87 -0.06 -11.95 -14.33
CA PRO A 87 -1.04 -12.65 -15.17
C PRO A 87 -2.36 -12.90 -14.45
N VAL A 88 -2.35 -13.07 -13.12
CA VAL A 88 -3.50 -13.25 -12.24
C VAL A 88 -3.24 -12.62 -10.87
N LEU A 89 -4.29 -12.26 -10.15
CA LEU A 89 -4.15 -11.72 -8.78
C LEU A 89 -3.84 -12.85 -7.79
N ARG A 90 -2.70 -12.76 -7.08
CA ARG A 90 -2.24 -13.72 -6.07
C ARG A 90 -1.79 -13.07 -4.77
N ASN A 91 -2.31 -11.85 -4.49
CA ASN A 91 -1.86 -11.06 -3.35
C ASN A 91 -0.39 -10.57 -3.51
N THR A 92 0.25 -10.09 -2.46
CA THR A 92 1.47 -9.29 -2.56
C THR A 92 2.79 -10.06 -2.43
N ALA A 93 2.79 -11.27 -1.84
CA ALA A 93 4.02 -12.05 -1.76
C ALA A 93 4.50 -12.58 -3.13
N PRO A 94 3.64 -13.05 -4.04
CA PRO A 94 4.05 -13.40 -5.40
C PRO A 94 4.58 -12.21 -6.21
N SER A 95 4.02 -11.01 -6.03
CA SER A 95 4.52 -9.78 -6.66
C SER A 95 5.97 -9.50 -6.25
N LEU A 96 6.24 -9.56 -4.93
CA LEU A 96 7.59 -9.42 -4.41
C LEU A 96 8.52 -10.53 -4.93
N ALA A 97 8.03 -11.77 -4.99
CA ALA A 97 8.82 -12.90 -5.46
C ALA A 97 9.31 -12.72 -6.90
N TRP A 98 8.44 -12.24 -7.78
CA TRP A 98 8.82 -11.91 -9.15
C TRP A 98 9.77 -10.71 -9.21
N ALA A 99 9.43 -9.60 -8.56
CA ALA A 99 10.29 -8.41 -8.52
C ALA A 99 11.67 -8.74 -7.94
N HIS A 100 11.73 -9.54 -6.86
CA HIS A 100 12.97 -10.04 -6.27
C HIS A 100 13.83 -10.80 -7.29
N MET A 101 13.24 -11.71 -8.07
CA MET A 101 13.97 -12.49 -9.09
C MET A 101 14.63 -11.56 -10.11
N ARG A 102 13.90 -10.55 -10.61
CA ARG A 102 14.42 -9.55 -11.55
C ARG A 102 15.52 -8.68 -10.95
N ILE A 103 15.35 -8.22 -9.71
CA ILE A 103 16.34 -7.42 -9.00
C ILE A 103 17.60 -8.26 -8.70
N PHE A 104 17.45 -9.49 -8.23
CA PHE A 104 18.57 -10.38 -7.94
C PHE A 104 19.45 -10.61 -9.17
N LYS A 105 18.84 -10.76 -10.34
CA LYS A 105 19.59 -10.89 -11.62
C LYS A 105 20.37 -9.62 -11.97
N ARG A 106 19.80 -8.44 -11.69
CA ARG A 106 20.46 -7.14 -11.95
C ARG A 106 21.59 -6.86 -10.95
N ASN A 107 21.32 -7.10 -9.67
CA ASN A 107 22.24 -6.82 -8.58
C ASN A 107 22.02 -7.79 -7.39
N PRO A 108 22.88 -8.82 -7.24
CA PRO A 108 22.77 -9.79 -6.14
C PRO A 108 23.14 -9.22 -4.76
N ASP A 109 23.64 -8.00 -4.68
CA ASP A 109 23.97 -7.29 -3.43
C ASP A 109 23.01 -6.13 -3.15
N ALA A 110 21.89 -6.05 -3.86
CA ALA A 110 20.88 -5.02 -3.69
C ALA A 110 20.21 -5.07 -2.32
N CYS A 111 19.72 -3.89 -1.87
CA CYS A 111 18.70 -3.76 -0.83
C CYS A 111 17.37 -3.39 -1.48
N ILE A 112 16.29 -4.00 -1.03
CA ILE A 112 14.96 -3.79 -1.56
C ILE A 112 14.08 -3.15 -0.49
N VAL A 113 13.37 -2.08 -0.85
CA VAL A 113 12.17 -1.62 -0.15
C VAL A 113 10.94 -2.00 -0.96
N VAL A 114 9.96 -2.62 -0.31
CA VAL A 114 8.64 -2.88 -0.90
C VAL A 114 7.61 -1.99 -0.23
N THR A 115 6.71 -1.39 -1.00
CA THR A 115 5.72 -0.42 -0.52
C THR A 115 4.41 -0.52 -1.28
N PRO A 116 3.25 -0.34 -0.61
CA PRO A 116 1.98 -0.09 -1.31
C PRO A 116 2.02 1.24 -2.08
N ALA A 117 1.23 1.30 -3.16
CA ALA A 117 1.14 2.48 -4.05
C ALA A 117 0.21 3.59 -3.53
N ASP A 118 -0.52 3.37 -2.44
CA ASP A 118 -1.73 4.10 -2.07
C ASP A 118 -1.70 4.69 -0.65
N GLN A 119 -0.49 4.99 -0.16
CA GLN A 119 -0.28 5.53 1.18
C GLN A 119 -0.06 7.05 1.17
N LEU A 120 -0.70 7.74 2.11
CA LEU A 120 -0.44 9.12 2.41
C LEU A 120 0.76 9.22 3.36
N VAL A 121 1.69 10.11 3.04
CA VAL A 121 2.79 10.56 3.89
C VAL A 121 2.67 12.06 4.03
N LEU A 122 2.63 12.56 5.27
CA LEU A 122 2.47 13.99 5.56
C LEU A 122 3.81 14.71 5.70
N ASP A 123 4.81 14.03 6.25
CA ASP A 123 6.17 14.55 6.42
C ASP A 123 7.14 13.77 5.52
N GLU A 124 7.36 14.31 4.32
CA GLU A 124 8.24 13.72 3.31
C GLU A 124 9.71 13.69 3.75
N GLU A 125 10.16 14.64 4.58
CA GLU A 125 11.54 14.69 5.07
C GLU A 125 11.77 13.61 6.13
N ALA A 126 10.87 13.49 7.11
CA ALA A 126 10.92 12.42 8.10
C ALA A 126 10.84 11.04 7.43
N PHE A 127 9.98 10.89 6.41
CA PHE A 127 9.91 9.66 5.62
C PHE A 127 11.25 9.35 4.95
N ALA A 128 11.85 10.32 4.25
CA ALA A 128 13.13 10.13 3.56
C ALA A 128 14.25 9.72 4.53
N ASN A 129 14.28 10.33 5.72
CA ASN A 129 15.24 9.98 6.77
C ASN A 129 15.04 8.55 7.29
N ASN A 130 13.79 8.13 7.53
CA ASN A 130 13.50 6.74 7.92
C ASN A 130 13.88 5.74 6.82
N MET A 131 13.61 6.06 5.53
CA MET A 131 14.04 5.21 4.42
C MET A 131 15.56 5.05 4.39
N ALA A 132 16.32 6.14 4.52
CA ALA A 132 17.78 6.11 4.51
C ALA A 132 18.34 5.27 5.66
N GLN A 133 17.84 5.48 6.88
CA GLN A 133 18.24 4.70 8.07
C GLN A 133 17.87 3.22 7.93
N GLY A 134 16.67 2.91 7.45
CA GLY A 134 16.22 1.54 7.22
C GLY A 134 17.06 0.81 6.18
N MET A 135 17.37 1.45 5.05
CA MET A 135 18.20 0.86 4.01
C MET A 135 19.64 0.67 4.48
N GLU A 136 20.19 1.58 5.28
CA GLU A 136 21.51 1.41 5.90
C GLU A 136 21.49 0.23 6.89
N PHE A 137 20.46 0.11 7.73
CA PHE A 137 20.31 -1.00 8.66
C PHE A 137 20.30 -2.36 7.96
N VAL A 138 19.46 -2.54 6.93
CA VAL A 138 19.34 -3.83 6.24
C VAL A 138 20.53 -4.16 5.33
N SER A 139 21.33 -3.17 4.95
CA SER A 139 22.59 -3.40 4.23
C SER A 139 23.68 -4.00 5.11
N ASN A 140 23.61 -3.72 6.42
CA ASN A 140 24.61 -4.16 7.40
C ASN A 140 24.14 -5.36 8.23
N ASN A 141 22.85 -5.68 8.19
CA ASN A 141 22.25 -6.73 9.02
C ASN A 141 21.41 -7.69 8.16
N PRO A 142 21.56 -9.02 8.33
CA PRO A 142 20.79 -10.02 7.58
C PRO A 142 19.37 -10.18 8.19
N LEU A 143 18.66 -9.06 8.34
CA LEU A 143 17.33 -8.97 8.95
C LEU A 143 16.35 -8.34 7.96
N ILE A 144 15.06 -8.57 8.17
CA ILE A 144 13.97 -7.86 7.50
C ILE A 144 13.51 -6.74 8.43
N LEU A 145 13.30 -5.56 7.89
CA LEU A 145 12.81 -4.40 8.62
C LEU A 145 11.40 -4.08 8.15
N ALA A 146 10.45 -4.10 9.08
CA ALA A 146 9.09 -3.60 8.90
C ALA A 146 8.99 -2.19 9.46
N LEU A 147 8.24 -1.30 8.79
CA LEU A 147 7.97 0.04 9.30
C LEU A 147 6.62 0.07 10.00
N GLY A 148 6.61 0.63 11.20
CA GLY A 148 5.40 0.80 12.00
C GLY A 148 5.24 2.22 12.48
N VAL A 149 3.99 2.68 12.54
CA VAL A 149 3.63 4.00 13.07
C VAL A 149 2.73 3.85 14.30
N LYS A 150 2.86 4.79 15.23
CA LYS A 150 2.11 4.74 16.48
C LYS A 150 0.61 4.88 16.22
N PRO A 151 -0.24 3.98 16.77
CA PRO A 151 -1.67 4.10 16.65
C PRO A 151 -2.20 5.39 17.30
N THR A 152 -3.08 6.10 16.60
CA THR A 152 -3.77 7.29 17.12
C THR A 152 -5.24 7.01 17.47
N ARG A 153 -5.74 5.83 17.09
CA ARG A 153 -7.10 5.34 17.34
C ARG A 153 -7.14 3.80 17.26
N PRO A 154 -8.18 3.14 17.78
CA PRO A 154 -8.38 1.70 17.57
C PRO A 154 -8.92 1.46 16.15
N GLU A 155 -8.06 1.00 15.24
CA GLU A 155 -8.40 0.78 13.82
C GLU A 155 -8.42 -0.72 13.47
N PRO A 156 -9.61 -1.36 13.35
CA PRO A 156 -9.71 -2.78 13.01
C PRO A 156 -9.28 -3.12 11.57
N GLY A 157 -9.14 -2.10 10.72
CA GLY A 157 -8.76 -2.27 9.31
C GLY A 157 -7.26 -2.46 9.07
N TYR A 158 -6.42 -2.30 10.12
CA TYR A 158 -4.95 -2.34 10.01
C TYR A 158 -4.35 -3.55 10.70
N GLY A 159 -3.14 -3.93 10.28
CA GLY A 159 -2.28 -4.85 11.01
C GLY A 159 -1.56 -4.14 12.16
N TYR A 160 -1.29 -4.87 13.23
CA TYR A 160 -0.59 -4.39 14.42
C TYR A 160 0.66 -5.23 14.68
N ILE A 161 1.80 -4.56 14.84
CA ILE A 161 3.10 -5.18 15.17
C ILE A 161 3.43 -4.81 16.61
N GLN A 162 3.66 -5.81 17.47
CA GLN A 162 4.15 -5.60 18.83
C GLN A 162 5.67 -5.43 18.82
N SER A 163 6.13 -4.34 19.41
CA SER A 163 7.54 -4.05 19.66
C SER A 163 8.08 -4.90 20.79
N GLY A 164 9.23 -5.50 20.58
CA GLY A 164 9.96 -6.29 21.57
C GLY A 164 11.23 -5.59 22.05
N GLU A 165 12.30 -6.37 22.23
CA GLU A 165 13.59 -5.86 22.67
C GLU A 165 14.28 -4.99 21.61
N PRO A 166 15.10 -4.00 21.99
CA PRO A 166 15.89 -3.21 21.06
C PRO A 166 16.76 -4.08 20.14
N CYS A 167 16.78 -3.74 18.84
CA CYS A 167 17.52 -4.47 17.80
C CYS A 167 18.47 -3.50 17.06
N GLY A 168 19.29 -2.77 17.79
CA GLY A 168 20.18 -1.76 17.25
C GLY A 168 19.84 -0.34 17.71
N GLU A 169 20.24 0.64 16.91
CA GLU A 169 19.98 2.07 17.13
C GLU A 169 18.71 2.51 16.36
N ASN A 170 18.38 3.80 16.46
CA ASN A 170 17.34 4.44 15.62
C ASN A 170 15.92 3.88 15.80
N HIS A 171 15.49 3.58 17.01
CA HIS A 171 14.15 3.09 17.31
C HIS A 171 13.79 1.79 16.56
N ILE A 172 14.77 0.89 16.41
CA ILE A 172 14.59 -0.43 15.82
C ILE A 172 14.49 -1.48 16.92
N TYR A 173 13.45 -2.31 16.86
CA TYR A 173 13.11 -3.32 17.85
C TYR A 173 12.82 -4.67 17.19
N GLN A 174 13.01 -5.76 17.91
CA GLN A 174 12.55 -7.06 17.43
C GLN A 174 11.02 -7.10 17.36
N VAL A 175 10.48 -7.79 16.36
CA VAL A 175 9.03 -8.04 16.30
C VAL A 175 8.69 -9.16 17.29
N GLN A 176 7.85 -8.84 18.29
CA GLN A 176 7.38 -9.81 19.27
C GLN A 176 6.12 -10.54 18.79
N SER A 177 5.15 -9.83 18.25
CA SER A 177 3.94 -10.40 17.68
C SER A 177 3.39 -9.56 16.53
N PHE A 178 2.54 -10.19 15.72
CA PHE A 178 1.79 -9.54 14.65
C PHE A 178 0.34 -10.01 14.68
N THR A 179 -0.60 -9.09 14.53
CA THR A 179 -2.03 -9.38 14.44
C THR A 179 -2.62 -8.60 13.28
N GLU A 180 -3.15 -9.32 12.30
CA GLU A 180 -3.80 -8.72 11.13
C GLU A 180 -5.26 -8.45 11.41
N LYS A 181 -5.69 -7.21 11.28
CA LYS A 181 -7.08 -6.76 11.37
C LYS A 181 -7.83 -7.29 12.59
N PRO A 182 -7.40 -6.93 13.82
CA PRO A 182 -8.03 -7.37 15.05
C PRO A 182 -9.46 -6.83 15.17
N GLU A 183 -10.25 -7.44 16.04
CA GLU A 183 -11.50 -6.85 16.49
C GLU A 183 -11.27 -5.52 17.23
N ARG A 184 -12.26 -4.63 17.25
CA ARG A 184 -12.11 -3.27 17.78
C ARG A 184 -11.65 -3.24 19.24
N GLU A 185 -12.10 -4.17 20.05
CA GLU A 185 -11.75 -4.33 21.45
C GLU A 185 -10.27 -4.63 21.62
N TYR A 186 -9.72 -5.54 20.79
CA TYR A 186 -8.29 -5.83 20.78
C TYR A 186 -7.47 -4.65 20.25
N ALA A 187 -7.95 -3.98 19.20
CA ALA A 187 -7.28 -2.79 18.67
C ALA A 187 -7.17 -1.67 19.74
N GLN A 188 -8.19 -1.52 20.62
CA GLN A 188 -8.16 -0.61 21.75
C GLN A 188 -7.10 -1.03 22.79
N ILE A 189 -7.08 -2.31 23.16
CA ILE A 189 -6.07 -2.85 24.10
C ILE A 189 -4.65 -2.64 23.55
N PHE A 190 -4.43 -2.90 22.27
CA PHE A 190 -3.12 -2.72 21.63
C PHE A 190 -2.68 -1.26 21.66
N MET A 191 -3.59 -0.33 21.37
CA MET A 191 -3.28 1.10 21.43
C MET A 191 -2.96 1.53 22.86
N ASP A 192 -3.75 1.11 23.84
CA ASP A 192 -3.60 1.52 25.25
C ASP A 192 -2.33 0.95 25.89
N SER A 193 -1.83 -0.20 25.43
CA SER A 193 -0.57 -0.79 25.90
C SER A 193 0.65 0.05 25.54
N GLY A 194 0.58 0.81 24.44
CA GLY A 194 1.70 1.57 23.90
C GLY A 194 2.82 0.74 23.26
N GLU A 195 2.68 -0.60 23.21
CA GLU A 195 3.67 -1.53 22.66
C GLU A 195 3.43 -1.87 21.19
N PHE A 196 2.23 -1.57 20.67
CA PHE A 196 1.83 -1.94 19.31
C PHE A 196 1.88 -0.75 18.37
N PHE A 197 2.28 -1.04 17.13
CA PHE A 197 2.38 -0.08 16.03
C PHE A 197 1.57 -0.58 14.84
N TRP A 198 0.93 0.34 14.12
CA TRP A 198 0.28 -0.01 12.85
C TRP A 198 1.31 -0.46 11.83
N ASN A 199 1.09 -1.62 11.24
CA ASN A 199 1.87 -2.10 10.11
C ASN A 199 1.60 -1.22 8.87
N THR A 200 2.63 -0.51 8.40
CA THR A 200 2.51 0.30 7.19
C THR A 200 2.52 -0.53 5.90
N GLY A 201 2.88 -1.81 5.97
CA GLY A 201 3.09 -2.63 4.78
C GLY A 201 4.37 -2.28 4.00
N ILE A 202 5.23 -1.43 4.57
CA ILE A 202 6.56 -1.13 4.01
C ILE A 202 7.56 -2.07 4.67
N PHE A 203 8.28 -2.84 3.84
CA PHE A 203 9.30 -3.78 4.29
C PHE A 203 10.62 -3.54 3.55
N MET A 204 11.73 -3.72 4.26
CA MET A 204 13.07 -3.61 3.69
C MET A 204 13.91 -4.82 4.05
N ALA A 205 14.73 -5.27 3.12
CA ALA A 205 15.78 -6.26 3.38
C ALA A 205 16.81 -6.27 2.26
N SER A 206 17.97 -6.89 2.49
CA SER A 206 18.83 -7.27 1.38
C SER A 206 18.13 -8.28 0.46
N VAL A 207 18.44 -8.26 -0.81
CA VAL A 207 17.90 -9.22 -1.79
C VAL A 207 18.17 -10.67 -1.37
N LYS A 208 19.31 -10.94 -0.73
CA LYS A 208 19.65 -12.25 -0.17
C LYS A 208 18.71 -12.67 0.94
N LYS A 209 18.37 -11.72 1.84
CA LYS A 209 17.48 -12.00 2.96
C LYS A 209 16.02 -12.18 2.54
N PHE A 210 15.52 -11.39 1.60
CA PHE A 210 14.21 -11.65 1.00
C PHE A 210 14.17 -12.99 0.29
N ARG A 211 15.25 -13.40 -0.40
CA ARG A 211 15.33 -14.72 -1.03
C ARG A 211 15.15 -15.85 -0.02
N GLU A 212 15.90 -15.82 1.09
CA GLU A 212 15.75 -16.83 2.17
C GLU A 212 14.29 -16.95 2.64
N ARG A 213 13.62 -15.80 2.80
CA ARG A 213 12.23 -15.74 3.23
C ARG A 213 11.26 -16.27 2.17
N LEU A 214 11.44 -15.86 0.93
CA LEU A 214 10.60 -16.28 -0.19
C LEU A 214 10.78 -17.78 -0.51
N ASP A 215 11.99 -18.32 -0.33
CA ASP A 215 12.27 -19.73 -0.50
C ASP A 215 11.48 -20.62 0.50
N LEU A 216 11.19 -20.12 1.69
CA LEU A 216 10.34 -20.84 2.66
C LEU A 216 8.88 -20.95 2.18
N VAL A 217 8.40 -19.95 1.43
CA VAL A 217 7.00 -19.89 0.96
C VAL A 217 6.84 -20.53 -0.41
N PHE A 218 7.74 -20.24 -1.34
CA PHE A 218 7.64 -20.63 -2.74
C PHE A 218 8.54 -21.81 -3.12
N GLY A 219 9.42 -22.22 -2.22
CA GLY A 219 10.33 -23.35 -2.43
C GLY A 219 11.21 -23.17 -3.68
N ASP A 220 11.38 -24.26 -4.42
CA ASP A 220 12.24 -24.29 -5.60
C ASP A 220 11.67 -23.53 -6.83
N VAL A 221 10.41 -23.13 -6.81
CA VAL A 221 9.76 -22.52 -7.99
C VAL A 221 10.51 -21.25 -8.44
N LEU A 222 10.85 -20.37 -7.49
CA LEU A 222 11.60 -19.15 -7.82
C LEU A 222 13.02 -19.40 -8.30
N ARG A 223 13.66 -20.46 -7.79
CA ARG A 223 15.01 -20.83 -8.16
C ARG A 223 15.08 -21.60 -9.48
N ARG A 224 13.97 -22.16 -9.92
CA ARG A 224 13.93 -23.03 -11.08
C ARG A 224 14.45 -22.33 -12.33
N LEU A 225 13.94 -21.15 -12.66
CA LEU A 225 14.39 -20.39 -13.82
C LEU A 225 15.88 -20.02 -13.71
N LEU A 226 16.29 -19.46 -12.57
CA LEU A 226 17.70 -19.08 -12.31
C LEU A 226 18.66 -20.26 -12.36
N ARG A 227 18.22 -21.45 -11.92
CA ARG A 227 19.05 -22.68 -11.90
C ARG A 227 19.13 -23.32 -13.28
N GLU A 228 18.03 -23.37 -14.02
CA GLU A 228 17.93 -24.03 -15.31
C GLU A 228 18.48 -23.16 -16.45
N ASN A 229 18.31 -21.84 -16.36
CA ASN A 229 18.82 -20.87 -17.32
C ASN A 229 19.25 -19.57 -16.61
N PRO A 230 20.50 -19.46 -16.07
CA PRO A 230 20.98 -18.26 -15.36
C PRO A 230 20.96 -16.99 -16.24
N ASP A 231 21.13 -17.15 -17.54
CA ASP A 231 21.23 -16.07 -18.52
C ASP A 231 19.89 -15.79 -19.25
N TYR A 232 18.76 -16.25 -18.67
CA TYR A 232 17.43 -16.07 -19.28
C TYR A 232 17.19 -14.64 -19.74
N THR A 233 16.48 -14.48 -20.84
CA THR A 233 16.03 -13.19 -21.38
C THR A 233 14.77 -12.70 -20.64
N VAL A 234 14.38 -11.45 -20.89
CA VAL A 234 13.11 -10.92 -20.35
C VAL A 234 11.92 -11.70 -20.90
N GLU A 235 11.95 -12.10 -22.16
CA GLU A 235 10.91 -12.90 -22.82
C GLU A 235 10.76 -14.28 -22.15
N GLU A 236 11.87 -14.95 -21.87
CA GLU A 236 11.88 -16.23 -21.15
C GLU A 236 11.39 -16.09 -19.70
N GLU A 237 11.71 -14.98 -19.03
CA GLU A 237 11.16 -14.65 -17.72
C GLU A 237 9.64 -14.48 -17.77
N LEU A 238 9.13 -13.70 -18.73
CA LEU A 238 7.70 -13.45 -18.89
C LEU A 238 6.94 -14.75 -19.20
N GLN A 239 7.50 -15.60 -20.08
CA GLN A 239 6.93 -16.92 -20.37
C GLN A 239 6.89 -17.78 -19.10
N PHE A 240 7.99 -17.84 -18.34
CA PHE A 240 8.05 -18.59 -17.09
C PHE A 240 7.00 -18.08 -16.07
N ILE A 241 6.82 -16.79 -15.97
CA ILE A 241 5.82 -16.17 -15.09
C ILE A 241 4.41 -16.50 -15.54
N ASP A 242 4.09 -16.40 -16.81
CA ASP A 242 2.76 -16.75 -17.35
C ASP A 242 2.40 -18.23 -17.06
N GLU A 243 3.36 -19.14 -17.16
CA GLU A 243 3.16 -20.57 -16.92
C GLU A 243 3.05 -20.93 -15.43
N ASN A 244 3.82 -20.29 -14.55
CA ASN A 244 4.00 -20.74 -13.17
C ASN A 244 3.29 -19.84 -12.13
N TYR A 245 3.16 -18.54 -12.38
CA TYR A 245 2.56 -17.58 -11.44
C TYR A 245 1.11 -17.93 -11.01
N PRO A 246 0.25 -18.47 -11.90
CA PRO A 246 -1.09 -18.90 -11.49
C PRO A 246 -1.13 -20.00 -10.42
N ALA A 247 -0.05 -20.75 -10.27
CA ALA A 247 0.10 -21.78 -9.25
C ALA A 247 0.70 -21.29 -7.93
N TYR A 248 1.16 -20.03 -7.88
CA TYR A 248 1.75 -19.47 -6.64
C TYR A 248 0.69 -19.35 -5.54
N PRO A 249 1.08 -19.51 -4.26
CA PRO A 249 0.19 -19.30 -3.13
C PRO A 249 -0.45 -17.90 -3.14
N ASN A 250 -1.72 -17.81 -2.82
CA ASN A 250 -2.40 -16.53 -2.62
C ASN A 250 -2.09 -16.02 -1.19
N LEU A 251 -0.97 -15.35 -1.04
CA LEU A 251 -0.42 -14.95 0.26
C LEU A 251 0.02 -13.48 0.24
N SER A 252 -0.28 -12.73 1.32
CA SER A 252 0.26 -11.38 1.49
C SER A 252 1.71 -11.42 1.96
N ILE A 253 2.45 -10.36 1.62
CA ILE A 253 3.81 -10.16 2.11
C ILE A 253 3.85 -10.05 3.64
N ASP A 254 2.83 -9.47 4.26
CA ASP A 254 2.72 -9.34 5.71
C ASP A 254 2.80 -10.70 6.40
N TYR A 255 2.00 -11.67 5.94
CA TYR A 255 2.07 -13.03 6.45
C TYR A 255 3.38 -13.72 6.09
N ALA A 256 3.84 -13.58 4.83
CA ALA A 256 5.10 -14.21 4.41
C ALA A 256 6.29 -13.71 5.23
N VAL A 257 6.29 -12.45 5.65
CA VAL A 257 7.38 -11.82 6.41
C VAL A 257 7.18 -11.96 7.90
N LEU A 258 6.02 -11.59 8.44
CA LEU A 258 5.80 -11.42 9.88
C LEU A 258 5.46 -12.73 10.61
N ASP A 259 5.10 -13.80 9.91
CA ASP A 259 4.84 -15.11 10.51
C ASP A 259 6.12 -15.72 11.12
N HIS A 260 7.29 -15.44 10.57
CA HIS A 260 8.59 -15.87 11.06
C HIS A 260 9.35 -14.74 11.77
N LYS A 261 9.01 -14.46 13.01
CA LYS A 261 9.42 -13.26 13.78
C LYS A 261 10.92 -13.13 14.10
N LYS A 262 11.66 -14.25 14.14
CA LYS A 262 13.03 -14.28 14.68
C LYS A 262 14.03 -13.39 13.97
N ASP A 263 13.80 -13.09 12.72
CA ASP A 263 14.68 -12.31 11.85
C ASP A 263 13.99 -11.08 11.27
N VAL A 264 12.94 -10.60 11.95
CA VAL A 264 12.21 -9.40 11.60
C VAL A 264 12.32 -8.36 12.72
N CYS A 265 12.70 -7.14 12.34
CA CYS A 265 12.70 -5.98 13.22
C CYS A 265 11.62 -4.99 12.79
N LEU A 266 11.16 -4.19 13.74
CA LEU A 266 10.24 -3.08 13.57
C LEU A 266 11.01 -1.77 13.73
N MET A 267 10.97 -0.89 12.74
CA MET A 267 11.36 0.52 12.89
C MET A 267 10.12 1.32 13.27
N GLN A 268 10.18 2.00 14.42
CA GLN A 268 9.14 2.93 14.85
C GLN A 268 9.31 4.26 14.14
N CYS A 269 8.30 4.67 13.39
CA CYS A 269 8.31 5.84 12.53
C CYS A 269 7.24 6.86 12.94
N ASP A 270 7.52 8.14 12.66
CA ASP A 270 6.58 9.25 12.89
C ASP A 270 6.67 10.24 11.71
N PHE A 271 6.17 9.85 10.55
CA PHE A 271 6.11 10.68 9.34
C PHE A 271 4.67 11.03 8.92
N GLY A 272 3.71 10.89 9.84
CA GLY A 272 2.32 11.19 9.52
C GLY A 272 1.77 10.27 8.43
N TRP A 273 1.59 8.99 8.74
CA TRP A 273 1.14 7.96 7.82
C TRP A 273 -0.37 7.71 7.88
N ALA A 274 -0.97 7.47 6.72
CA ALA A 274 -2.29 6.89 6.64
C ALA A 274 -2.44 5.98 5.41
N ASP A 275 -3.11 4.82 5.61
CA ASP A 275 -3.67 4.05 4.50
C ASP A 275 -4.97 4.71 4.04
N LEU A 276 -4.97 5.28 2.84
CA LEU A 276 -6.16 5.84 2.21
C LEU A 276 -7.09 4.73 1.68
N GLY A 277 -7.34 3.73 2.50
CA GLY A 277 -8.14 2.56 2.15
C GLY A 277 -9.63 2.71 2.43
N THR A 278 -10.06 3.69 3.21
CA THR A 278 -11.44 3.86 3.67
C THR A 278 -11.85 5.32 3.73
N TRP A 279 -13.16 5.59 3.68
CA TRP A 279 -13.70 6.92 3.90
C TRP A 279 -13.35 7.49 5.28
N HIS A 280 -13.23 6.61 6.28
CA HIS A 280 -12.79 7.02 7.61
C HIS A 280 -11.35 7.54 7.61
N SER A 281 -10.43 6.85 6.92
CA SER A 281 -9.03 7.32 6.77
C SER A 281 -8.97 8.69 6.09
N ILE A 282 -9.79 8.90 5.05
CA ILE A 282 -9.91 10.21 4.36
C ILE A 282 -10.41 11.29 5.31
N TYR A 283 -11.39 10.97 6.16
CA TYR A 283 -11.91 11.92 7.14
C TYR A 283 -10.83 12.33 8.16
N GLU A 284 -10.06 11.38 8.66
CA GLU A 284 -9.00 11.67 9.64
C GLU A 284 -7.86 12.52 9.07
N CYS A 285 -7.47 12.27 7.82
CA CYS A 285 -6.38 13.01 7.15
C CYS A 285 -6.84 14.31 6.50
N GLY A 286 -8.14 14.45 6.24
CA GLY A 286 -8.70 15.60 5.55
C GLY A 286 -8.72 16.86 6.41
N LYS A 287 -8.53 18.02 5.75
CA LYS A 287 -8.70 19.32 6.41
C LYS A 287 -10.15 19.51 6.83
N LYS A 288 -10.36 19.84 8.09
CA LYS A 288 -11.69 20.12 8.63
C LYS A 288 -12.16 21.53 8.22
N TYR A 289 -13.43 21.62 7.82
CA TYR A 289 -14.11 22.86 7.47
C TYR A 289 -15.36 23.04 8.33
N GLY A 290 -15.59 24.25 8.83
CA GLY A 290 -16.72 24.56 9.69
C GLY A 290 -16.77 23.62 10.91
N GLU A 291 -17.91 22.95 11.08
CA GLU A 291 -18.15 22.04 12.19
C GLU A 291 -17.71 20.60 11.87
N ASP A 292 -16.39 20.40 11.75
CA ASP A 292 -15.73 19.12 11.50
C ASP A 292 -16.13 18.41 10.19
N ASN A 293 -16.55 19.15 9.16
CA ASN A 293 -16.74 18.56 7.84
C ASN A 293 -15.42 18.43 7.08
N VAL A 294 -15.27 17.38 6.31
CA VAL A 294 -14.17 17.18 5.36
C VAL A 294 -14.73 17.30 3.94
N VAL A 295 -14.28 18.31 3.22
CA VAL A 295 -14.62 18.54 1.82
C VAL A 295 -13.41 18.19 0.98
N VAL A 296 -13.53 17.19 0.11
CA VAL A 296 -12.44 16.65 -0.68
C VAL A 296 -12.59 17.14 -2.12
N ASP A 297 -11.75 18.10 -2.54
CA ASP A 297 -11.67 18.62 -3.91
C ASP A 297 -13.07 18.87 -4.53
N SER A 298 -13.94 19.59 -3.79
CA SER A 298 -15.35 19.79 -4.15
C SER A 298 -15.82 21.19 -3.81
N GLU A 299 -16.78 21.70 -4.57
CA GLU A 299 -17.47 22.97 -4.32
C GLU A 299 -18.76 22.69 -3.55
N VAL A 300 -18.91 23.26 -2.34
CA VAL A 300 -20.07 23.00 -1.49
C VAL A 300 -20.55 24.25 -0.78
N GLU A 301 -21.88 24.39 -0.66
CA GLU A 301 -22.57 25.30 0.25
C GLU A 301 -23.25 24.46 1.34
N MET A 302 -23.01 24.75 2.60
CA MET A 302 -23.46 23.92 3.72
C MET A 302 -24.14 24.77 4.79
N GLU A 303 -25.29 24.28 5.27
CA GLU A 303 -26.03 24.87 6.39
C GLU A 303 -26.37 23.78 7.42
N ASN A 304 -26.02 23.99 8.69
CA ASN A 304 -26.27 23.02 9.78
C ASN A 304 -25.72 21.61 9.47
N CYS A 305 -24.50 21.54 8.89
CA CYS A 305 -23.85 20.31 8.52
C CYS A 305 -22.65 20.04 9.43
N HIS A 306 -22.57 18.86 10.07
CA HIS A 306 -21.57 18.51 11.06
C HIS A 306 -20.93 17.14 10.78
N ASN A 307 -19.62 17.04 10.91
CA ASN A 307 -18.92 15.74 10.93
C ASN A 307 -19.16 14.87 9.68
N ASN A 308 -19.24 15.50 8.49
CA ASN A 308 -19.48 14.83 7.21
C ASN A 308 -18.21 14.69 6.37
N ILE A 309 -18.26 13.81 5.38
CA ILE A 309 -17.28 13.74 4.28
C ILE A 309 -18.03 14.01 2.98
N ILE A 310 -17.56 14.99 2.20
CA ILE A 310 -18.16 15.35 0.93
C ILE A 310 -17.09 15.23 -0.17
N LYS A 311 -17.38 14.45 -1.21
CA LYS A 311 -16.58 14.31 -2.43
C LYS A 311 -17.49 14.32 -3.63
N LEU A 312 -17.43 15.38 -4.42
CA LEU A 312 -18.23 15.56 -5.63
C LEU A 312 -17.32 15.68 -6.86
N PRO A 313 -17.82 15.39 -8.05
CA PRO A 313 -17.08 15.63 -9.29
C PRO A 313 -16.72 17.12 -9.47
N LYS A 314 -15.57 17.38 -10.11
CA LYS A 314 -15.16 18.75 -10.45
C LYS A 314 -16.23 19.49 -11.25
N GLY A 315 -16.48 20.76 -10.88
CA GLY A 315 -17.50 21.61 -11.50
C GLY A 315 -18.94 21.31 -11.08
N LYS A 316 -19.14 20.43 -10.07
CA LYS A 316 -20.43 20.21 -9.45
C LYS A 316 -20.51 20.93 -8.10
N LEU A 317 -21.47 21.82 -7.95
CA LEU A 317 -21.80 22.44 -6.67
C LEU A 317 -22.75 21.55 -5.86
N GLY A 318 -22.35 21.21 -4.65
CA GLY A 318 -23.22 20.56 -3.65
C GLY A 318 -23.88 21.59 -2.73
N VAL A 319 -25.18 21.51 -2.54
CA VAL A 319 -25.90 22.30 -1.52
C VAL A 319 -26.48 21.33 -0.51
N LEU A 320 -26.02 21.43 0.73
CA LEU A 320 -26.29 20.45 1.79
C LEU A 320 -26.84 21.17 3.03
N SER A 321 -27.92 20.66 3.62
CA SER A 321 -28.48 21.21 4.86
C SER A 321 -28.86 20.10 5.82
N GLY A 322 -28.51 20.27 7.09
CA GLY A 322 -28.94 19.42 8.18
C GLY A 322 -28.29 18.01 8.24
N LEU A 323 -27.17 17.77 7.53
CA LEU A 323 -26.50 16.48 7.54
C LEU A 323 -25.51 16.36 8.71
N GLN A 324 -25.57 15.23 9.43
CA GLN A 324 -24.66 14.95 10.54
C GLN A 324 -24.09 13.53 10.47
N GLY A 325 -22.76 13.42 10.30
CA GLY A 325 -22.06 12.14 10.32
C GLY A 325 -22.27 11.31 9.05
N TYR A 326 -22.38 11.94 7.88
CA TYR A 326 -22.60 11.25 6.61
C TYR A 326 -21.39 11.31 5.69
N ILE A 327 -21.32 10.33 4.79
CA ILE A 327 -20.54 10.37 3.55
C ILE A 327 -21.51 10.79 2.44
N VAL A 328 -21.14 11.83 1.68
CA VAL A 328 -21.79 12.24 0.44
C VAL A 328 -20.72 12.16 -0.63
N ALA A 329 -20.76 11.15 -1.46
CA ALA A 329 -19.76 10.90 -2.48
C ALA A 329 -20.42 10.61 -3.82
N GLU A 330 -19.99 11.30 -4.85
CA GLU A 330 -20.45 11.09 -6.22
C GLU A 330 -19.27 10.88 -7.17
N GLU A 331 -19.41 9.88 -8.03
CA GLU A 331 -18.47 9.63 -9.11
C GLU A 331 -19.23 9.05 -10.32
N GLY A 332 -19.07 9.69 -11.49
CA GLY A 332 -19.72 9.27 -12.73
C GLY A 332 -21.25 9.17 -12.59
N ASN A 333 -21.77 7.96 -12.65
CA ASN A 333 -23.21 7.64 -12.61
C ASN A 333 -23.72 7.19 -11.23
N VAL A 334 -22.92 7.36 -10.16
CA VAL A 334 -23.29 6.90 -8.81
C VAL A 334 -23.16 8.01 -7.78
N LEU A 335 -24.23 8.24 -7.02
CA LEU A 335 -24.26 9.04 -5.81
C LEU A 335 -24.45 8.14 -4.61
N LEU A 336 -23.54 8.19 -3.65
CA LEU A 336 -23.61 7.53 -2.36
C LEU A 336 -23.90 8.55 -1.26
N ILE A 337 -24.95 8.31 -0.47
CA ILE A 337 -25.20 9.01 0.79
C ILE A 337 -25.43 7.95 1.86
N CYS A 338 -24.52 7.85 2.83
CA CYS A 338 -24.65 6.88 3.91
C CYS A 338 -24.00 7.37 5.21
N PRO A 339 -24.40 6.83 6.39
CA PRO A 339 -23.73 7.13 7.65
C PRO A 339 -22.24 6.79 7.61
N LYS A 340 -21.41 7.66 8.21
CA LYS A 340 -19.95 7.51 8.26
C LYS A 340 -19.47 6.43 9.24
N GLY A 341 -20.23 6.15 10.30
CA GLY A 341 -19.76 5.40 11.48
C GLY A 341 -19.18 4.01 11.18
N ASP A 342 -19.86 3.17 10.40
CA ASP A 342 -19.39 1.84 9.96
C ASP A 342 -19.27 1.76 8.44
N SER A 343 -18.66 2.80 7.87
CA SER A 343 -18.66 3.00 6.43
C SER A 343 -17.95 1.90 5.63
N SER A 344 -16.88 1.31 6.16
CA SER A 344 -16.09 0.33 5.40
C SER A 344 -16.87 -0.94 5.06
N SER A 345 -17.61 -1.51 6.02
CA SER A 345 -18.46 -2.68 5.80
C SER A 345 -19.71 -2.30 5.01
N LEU A 346 -20.31 -1.15 5.31
CA LEU A 346 -21.53 -0.66 4.66
C LEU A 346 -21.30 -0.33 3.17
N VAL A 347 -20.25 0.40 2.85
CA VAL A 347 -19.89 0.75 1.46
C VAL A 347 -19.58 -0.51 0.65
N LYS A 348 -18.79 -1.45 1.22
CA LYS A 348 -18.52 -2.73 0.56
C LYS A 348 -19.79 -3.54 0.30
N LYS A 349 -20.73 -3.56 1.27
CA LYS A 349 -22.04 -4.21 1.12
C LYS A 349 -22.82 -3.59 -0.03
N PHE A 350 -22.97 -2.27 -0.04
CA PHE A 350 -23.69 -1.57 -1.11
C PHE A 350 -23.06 -1.78 -2.48
N ALA A 351 -21.73 -1.69 -2.60
CA ALA A 351 -21.03 -1.97 -3.86
C ALA A 351 -21.37 -3.38 -4.38
N ASN A 352 -21.31 -4.42 -3.52
CA ASN A 352 -21.67 -5.77 -3.89
C ASN A 352 -23.15 -5.92 -4.29
N GLU A 353 -24.08 -5.29 -3.54
CA GLU A 353 -25.51 -5.33 -3.86
C GLU A 353 -25.82 -4.64 -5.20
N VAL A 354 -25.17 -3.51 -5.48
CA VAL A 354 -25.29 -2.79 -6.74
C VAL A 354 -24.76 -3.64 -7.89
N GLN A 355 -23.59 -4.26 -7.74
CA GLN A 355 -23.01 -5.16 -8.73
C GLN A 355 -23.99 -6.29 -9.10
N ILE A 356 -24.60 -6.94 -8.10
CA ILE A 356 -25.52 -8.05 -8.32
C ILE A 356 -26.82 -7.58 -8.99
N LYS A 357 -27.35 -6.42 -8.62
CA LYS A 357 -28.68 -5.95 -9.06
C LYS A 357 -28.63 -5.13 -10.35
N TRP A 358 -27.55 -4.38 -10.60
CA TRP A 358 -27.48 -3.35 -11.62
C TRP A 358 -26.31 -3.57 -12.61
N GLY A 359 -25.40 -4.49 -12.30
CA GLY A 359 -24.25 -4.84 -13.18
C GLY A 359 -22.97 -4.10 -12.88
N GLU A 360 -21.95 -4.39 -13.70
CA GLU A 360 -20.56 -3.93 -13.53
C GLU A 360 -20.37 -2.43 -13.83
N ASP A 361 -21.26 -1.79 -14.55
CA ASP A 361 -21.13 -0.39 -14.98
C ASP A 361 -21.13 0.62 -13.81
N TYR A 362 -21.50 0.15 -12.63
CA TYR A 362 -21.61 0.96 -11.42
C TYR A 362 -20.49 0.67 -10.39
N ILE A 363 -19.56 -0.27 -10.72
CA ILE A 363 -18.54 -0.76 -9.77
C ILE A 363 -17.12 -0.40 -10.19
#